data_68be117ed93e60b8cd1dd1a87f0ba2ed
#
_entry.id   68be117ed93e60b8cd1dd1a87f0ba2ed
#
_cell.length_a   1.000
_cell.length_b   1.000
_cell.length_c   1.000
_cell.angle_alpha   90.00
_cell.angle_beta   90.00
_cell.angle_gamma   90.00
#
_symmetry.space_group_name_H-M   'P 1'
#
loop_
_entity.id
_entity.type
_entity.pdbx_description
1 polymer ?
#
loop_
_entity_poly.entity_id
_entity_poly.type
_entity_poly.pdbx_seq_one_letter_code
_entity_poly.pdbx_strand_id
1 'polypeptide(L)'
;MEENIENNDNNNIEKENKIIIEKEEEINVEAKPKVKKGSKDIKIIIVGNSGTGKTSFVNKFIHNKFAQTYSPTIASQFSYKIVKIKDKIYRVQFWDIAGQDKNPETTRVFCNNTKGIILCCEVNKNQTRDDTIKWKESIEKNIDLEKIPIILIENKCDLMGDDESKYNKDLEQLNIFGENNKISKCFRTSALNGFNVEESINFLINEIIEIRGDNFVNPRKDSVALKKELHQTGVRNQEKNKCC
;
A
#
# COMPACT_ATOMS: atom_id res chain seq x y z
N MET A 1 -43.03 -23.17 -16.63
CA MET A 1 -42.68 -21.80 -17.01
C MET A 1 -42.56 -21.01 -15.73
N GLU A 2 -41.42 -21.00 -15.15
CA GLU A 2 -41.01 -20.12 -14.05
C GLU A 2 -39.63 -20.59 -13.59
N GLU A 3 -38.60 -20.13 -14.24
CA GLU A 3 -37.21 -20.19 -13.77
C GLU A 3 -36.39 -19.37 -14.80
N ASN A 4 -36.18 -18.09 -14.49
CA ASN A 4 -35.13 -17.26 -15.15
C ASN A 4 -35.35 -15.78 -14.81
N ILE A 5 -35.23 -15.40 -13.55
CA ILE A 5 -35.03 -13.97 -13.17
C ILE A 5 -34.29 -13.97 -11.83
N GLU A 6 -33.00 -14.19 -11.78
CA GLU A 6 -32.18 -13.86 -10.56
C GLU A 6 -30.65 -13.82 -10.80
N ASN A 7 -30.19 -13.65 -12.05
CA ASN A 7 -28.74 -13.63 -12.29
C ASN A 7 -28.20 -12.35 -12.96
N ASN A 8 -28.98 -11.26 -13.03
CA ASN A 8 -28.55 -10.06 -13.75
C ASN A 8 -28.10 -8.86 -12.89
N ASP A 9 -28.32 -8.87 -11.59
CA ASP A 9 -28.04 -7.68 -10.77
C ASP A 9 -26.63 -7.62 -10.19
N ASN A 10 -25.94 -8.76 -10.04
CA ASN A 10 -24.58 -8.77 -9.49
C ASN A 10 -23.48 -8.34 -10.49
N ASN A 11 -23.73 -8.43 -11.78
CA ASN A 11 -22.75 -8.04 -12.80
C ASN A 11 -22.71 -6.53 -13.10
N ASN A 12 -23.67 -5.76 -12.63
CA ASN A 12 -23.71 -4.31 -12.86
C ASN A 12 -22.98 -3.50 -11.77
N ILE A 13 -22.86 -4.02 -10.57
CA ILE A 13 -22.18 -3.31 -9.47
C ILE A 13 -20.65 -3.38 -9.60
N GLU A 14 -20.11 -4.46 -10.20
CA GLU A 14 -18.65 -4.59 -10.41
C GLU A 14 -18.12 -3.70 -11.54
N LYS A 15 -18.95 -3.23 -12.46
CA LYS A 15 -18.51 -2.39 -13.59
C LYS A 15 -18.34 -0.90 -13.26
N GLU A 16 -18.92 -0.40 -12.18
CA GLU A 16 -18.90 1.05 -11.87
C GLU A 16 -17.67 1.53 -11.12
N ASN A 17 -16.85 0.65 -10.54
CA ASN A 17 -15.69 1.02 -9.72
C ASN A 17 -14.33 0.79 -10.38
N LYS A 18 -14.28 0.60 -11.69
CA LYS A 18 -13.00 0.39 -12.39
C LYS A 18 -12.16 1.68 -12.38
N ILE A 19 -11.00 1.61 -11.75
CA ILE A 19 -10.00 2.69 -11.80
C ILE A 19 -9.51 2.81 -13.24
N ILE A 20 -9.70 3.96 -13.85
CA ILE A 20 -9.13 4.27 -15.17
C ILE A 20 -7.71 4.76 -14.92
N ILE A 21 -6.74 3.91 -15.26
CA ILE A 21 -5.32 4.27 -15.24
C ILE A 21 -5.01 4.87 -16.61
N GLU A 22 -4.74 6.18 -16.64
CA GLU A 22 -4.25 6.83 -17.86
C GLU A 22 -2.86 6.25 -18.20
N LYS A 23 -2.68 5.88 -19.50
CA LYS A 23 -1.37 5.41 -20.00
C LYS A 23 -0.33 6.51 -19.76
N GLU A 24 0.79 6.11 -19.18
CA GLU A 24 1.90 6.98 -18.84
C GLU A 24 2.56 7.57 -20.09
N GLU A 25 2.77 8.91 -20.09
CA GLU A 25 3.93 9.48 -20.74
C GLU A 25 5.16 9.12 -19.90
N GLU A 26 6.22 8.60 -20.51
CA GLU A 26 7.48 8.26 -19.85
C GLU A 26 8.05 9.52 -19.18
N ILE A 27 7.88 9.63 -17.87
CA ILE A 27 8.44 10.74 -17.09
C ILE A 27 9.88 10.37 -16.73
N ASN A 28 10.80 11.09 -17.36
CA ASN A 28 12.24 11.03 -17.09
C ASN A 28 12.52 11.25 -15.59
N VAL A 29 13.18 10.31 -14.93
CA VAL A 29 13.33 10.19 -13.45
C VAL A 29 14.16 11.33 -12.82
N GLU A 30 14.76 12.22 -13.60
CA GLU A 30 15.64 13.30 -13.10
C GLU A 30 14.94 14.64 -12.80
N ALA A 31 13.72 14.86 -13.22
CA ALA A 31 12.97 16.07 -12.90
C ALA A 31 12.01 15.81 -11.72
N LYS A 32 12.17 16.51 -10.60
CA LYS A 32 11.14 16.57 -9.55
C LYS A 32 9.81 16.96 -10.21
N PRO A 33 8.85 16.04 -10.37
CA PRO A 33 7.65 16.32 -11.13
C PRO A 33 6.88 17.43 -10.42
N LYS A 34 6.49 18.45 -11.18
CA LYS A 34 5.58 19.49 -10.71
C LYS A 34 4.25 18.83 -10.42
N VAL A 35 3.99 18.52 -9.14
CA VAL A 35 2.69 17.98 -8.69
C VAL A 35 1.60 18.95 -9.16
N LYS A 36 0.70 18.48 -10.02
CA LYS A 36 -0.44 19.29 -10.46
C LYS A 36 -1.18 19.78 -9.21
N LYS A 37 -1.46 21.08 -9.18
CA LYS A 37 -2.20 21.75 -8.09
C LYS A 37 -3.56 21.03 -7.95
N GLY A 38 -3.78 20.28 -6.84
CA GLY A 38 -5.03 19.55 -6.61
C GLY A 38 -4.91 18.02 -6.44
N SER A 39 -3.72 17.40 -6.64
CA SER A 39 -3.57 15.97 -6.36
C SER A 39 -3.61 15.70 -4.86
N LYS A 40 -4.33 14.65 -4.48
CA LYS A 40 -4.40 14.15 -3.09
C LYS A 40 -3.37 13.04 -2.90
N ASP A 41 -2.61 13.10 -1.81
CA ASP A 41 -1.55 12.11 -1.54
C ASP A 41 -2.10 10.94 -0.73
N ILE A 42 -1.92 9.73 -1.27
CA ILE A 42 -2.22 8.47 -0.60
C ILE A 42 -0.88 7.77 -0.34
N LYS A 43 -0.48 7.67 0.93
CA LYS A 43 0.71 6.93 1.34
C LYS A 43 0.34 5.51 1.71
N ILE A 44 0.94 4.55 1.02
CA ILE A 44 0.82 3.11 1.29
C ILE A 44 2.21 2.59 1.68
N ILE A 45 2.30 1.85 2.77
CA ILE A 45 3.50 1.11 3.13
C ILE A 45 3.31 -0.36 2.76
N ILE A 46 4.38 -1.00 2.27
CA ILE A 46 4.42 -2.42 2.03
C ILE A 46 5.50 -3.06 2.88
N VAL A 47 5.10 -4.07 3.67
CA VAL A 47 5.94 -4.77 4.64
C VAL A 47 5.83 -6.28 4.47
N GLY A 48 6.80 -7.00 4.98
CA GLY A 48 6.90 -8.46 4.90
C GLY A 48 8.34 -8.91 4.82
N ASN A 49 8.59 -10.21 4.95
CA ASN A 49 9.92 -10.76 4.99
C ASN A 49 10.71 -10.49 3.69
N SER A 50 12.04 -10.58 3.79
CA SER A 50 12.92 -10.50 2.63
C SER A 50 12.58 -11.61 1.63
N GLY A 51 12.63 -11.29 0.32
CA GLY A 51 12.38 -12.25 -0.75
C GLY A 51 10.92 -12.54 -1.06
N THR A 52 9.93 -12.00 -0.32
CA THR A 52 8.49 -12.19 -0.62
C THR A 52 8.01 -11.48 -1.89
N GLY A 53 8.83 -10.60 -2.47
CA GLY A 53 8.55 -9.93 -3.73
C GLY A 53 7.83 -8.59 -3.61
N LYS A 54 7.92 -7.89 -2.47
CA LYS A 54 7.37 -6.54 -2.26
C LYS A 54 7.78 -5.55 -3.35
N THR A 55 9.08 -5.41 -3.55
CA THR A 55 9.66 -4.55 -4.59
C THR A 55 9.17 -4.93 -5.99
N SER A 56 9.15 -6.22 -6.30
CA SER A 56 8.67 -6.72 -7.60
C SER A 56 7.17 -6.42 -7.80
N PHE A 57 6.37 -6.56 -6.75
CA PHE A 57 4.94 -6.24 -6.77
C PHE A 57 4.70 -4.74 -7.05
N VAL A 58 5.40 -3.86 -6.35
CA VAL A 58 5.31 -2.41 -6.57
C VAL A 58 5.78 -2.03 -7.98
N ASN A 59 6.91 -2.58 -8.44
CA ASN A 59 7.42 -2.33 -9.79
C ASN A 59 6.47 -2.86 -10.88
N LYS A 60 5.83 -4.01 -10.65
CA LYS A 60 4.82 -4.54 -11.57
C LYS A 60 3.63 -3.61 -11.69
N PHE A 61 3.14 -3.06 -10.56
CA PHE A 61 2.03 -2.11 -10.58
C PHE A 61 2.40 -0.79 -11.26
N ILE A 62 3.56 -0.21 -10.93
CA ILE A 62 3.97 1.11 -11.42
C ILE A 62 4.41 1.05 -12.87
N HIS A 63 5.31 0.12 -13.22
CA HIS A 63 6.02 0.08 -14.50
C HIS A 63 5.64 -1.08 -15.40
N ASN A 64 4.72 -1.96 -14.97
CA ASN A 64 4.41 -3.24 -15.62
C ASN A 64 5.67 -4.07 -15.94
N LYS A 65 6.71 -3.95 -15.11
CA LYS A 65 8.01 -4.62 -15.27
C LYS A 65 8.27 -5.61 -14.13
N PHE A 66 8.95 -6.69 -14.47
CA PHE A 66 9.45 -7.68 -13.53
C PHE A 66 10.95 -7.89 -13.78
N ALA A 67 11.78 -7.74 -12.74
CA ALA A 67 13.21 -8.01 -12.81
C ALA A 67 13.45 -9.48 -12.57
N GLN A 68 14.08 -10.16 -13.52
CA GLN A 68 14.40 -11.60 -13.40
C GLN A 68 15.51 -11.86 -12.37
N THR A 69 16.41 -10.90 -12.18
CA THR A 69 17.51 -11.04 -11.23
C THR A 69 17.08 -10.51 -9.87
N TYR A 70 17.15 -11.35 -8.85
CA TYR A 70 16.88 -10.95 -7.47
C TYR A 70 18.02 -10.09 -6.94
N SER A 71 17.69 -8.93 -6.41
CA SER A 71 18.58 -8.09 -5.62
C SER A 71 17.88 -7.73 -4.31
N PRO A 72 18.51 -8.01 -3.16
CA PRO A 72 17.91 -7.63 -1.88
C PRO A 72 17.73 -6.12 -1.78
N THR A 73 16.58 -5.67 -1.27
CA THR A 73 16.37 -4.27 -0.93
C THR A 73 17.16 -3.94 0.33
N ILE A 74 18.21 -3.14 0.21
CA ILE A 74 19.11 -2.77 1.32
C ILE A 74 18.51 -1.62 2.14
N ALA A 75 17.84 -0.68 1.47
CA ALA A 75 17.17 0.45 2.09
C ALA A 75 15.73 0.53 1.59
N SER A 76 14.86 1.14 2.39
CA SER A 76 13.47 1.36 1.96
C SER A 76 13.42 2.23 0.71
N GLN A 77 12.57 1.84 -0.25
CA GLN A 77 12.42 2.52 -1.53
C GLN A 77 11.10 3.30 -1.57
N PHE A 78 11.15 4.47 -2.17
CA PHE A 78 9.99 5.31 -2.42
C PHE A 78 9.70 5.35 -3.91
N SER A 79 8.44 5.11 -4.26
CA SER A 79 7.95 5.25 -5.63
C SER A 79 6.52 5.76 -5.61
N TYR A 80 5.99 6.24 -6.75
CA TYR A 80 4.61 6.70 -6.81
C TYR A 80 4.02 6.49 -8.20
N LYS A 81 2.67 6.45 -8.25
CA LYS A 81 1.90 6.47 -9.49
C LYS A 81 0.78 7.50 -9.36
N ILE A 82 0.51 8.21 -10.43
CA ILE A 82 -0.67 9.09 -10.52
C ILE A 82 -1.84 8.25 -11.01
N VAL A 83 -2.91 8.23 -10.25
CA VAL A 83 -4.14 7.53 -10.60
C VAL A 83 -5.31 8.50 -10.64
N LYS A 84 -6.23 8.30 -11.59
CA LYS A 84 -7.48 9.03 -11.68
C LYS A 84 -8.62 8.13 -11.26
N ILE A 85 -9.37 8.54 -10.25
CA ILE A 85 -10.52 7.82 -9.73
C ILE A 85 -11.70 8.76 -9.79
N LYS A 86 -12.70 8.42 -10.63
CA LYS A 86 -13.79 9.34 -10.98
C LYS A 86 -13.15 10.64 -11.53
N ASP A 87 -13.48 11.79 -10.96
CA ASP A 87 -12.95 13.11 -11.41
C ASP A 87 -11.78 13.63 -10.56
N LYS A 88 -11.22 12.80 -9.68
CA LYS A 88 -10.16 13.21 -8.75
C LYS A 88 -8.85 12.55 -9.09
N ILE A 89 -7.76 13.31 -8.97
CA ILE A 89 -6.40 12.83 -9.21
C ILE A 89 -5.72 12.56 -7.87
N TYR A 90 -5.18 11.35 -7.72
CA TYR A 90 -4.45 10.90 -6.54
C TYR A 90 -3.01 10.59 -6.90
N ARG A 91 -2.08 10.97 -6.03
CA ARG A 91 -0.71 10.51 -6.07
C ARG A 91 -0.54 9.40 -5.05
N VAL A 92 -0.56 8.16 -5.53
CA VAL A 92 -0.37 6.97 -4.68
C VAL A 92 1.12 6.74 -4.50
N GLN A 93 1.57 6.85 -3.26
CA GLN A 93 2.97 6.72 -2.85
C GLN A 93 3.18 5.36 -2.21
N PHE A 94 4.14 4.60 -2.72
CA PHE A 94 4.54 3.32 -2.16
C PHE A 94 5.86 3.46 -1.42
N TRP A 95 5.86 2.98 -0.18
CA TRP A 95 7.04 2.91 0.67
C TRP A 95 7.35 1.42 0.87
N ASP A 96 8.26 0.91 0.03
CA ASP A 96 8.73 -0.47 0.08
C ASP A 96 9.77 -0.61 1.17
N ILE A 97 9.40 -1.21 2.29
CA ILE A 97 10.26 -1.36 3.46
C ILE A 97 11.11 -2.62 3.32
N ALA A 98 12.42 -2.49 3.54
CA ALA A 98 13.34 -3.61 3.47
C ALA A 98 12.93 -4.73 4.43
N GLY A 99 12.81 -5.97 3.92
CA GLY A 99 12.28 -7.10 4.69
C GLY A 99 13.20 -7.61 5.81
N GLN A 100 14.42 -7.09 5.91
CA GLN A 100 15.36 -7.36 7.00
C GLN A 100 15.21 -6.36 8.15
N ASP A 101 14.54 -5.24 7.91
CA ASP A 101 14.46 -4.11 8.83
C ASP A 101 13.28 -4.28 9.80
N LYS A 102 13.44 -5.26 10.72
CA LYS A 102 12.47 -5.52 11.80
C LYS A 102 12.61 -4.57 12.98
N ASN A 103 13.44 -3.52 12.87
CA ASN A 103 13.66 -2.58 13.97
C ASN A 103 12.41 -1.69 14.14
N PRO A 104 11.81 -1.64 15.34
CA PRO A 104 10.65 -0.81 15.63
C PRO A 104 10.88 0.69 15.37
N GLU A 105 12.11 1.18 15.57
CA GLU A 105 12.45 2.59 15.33
C GLU A 105 12.39 2.95 13.85
N THR A 106 12.91 2.08 13.00
CA THR A 106 12.82 2.26 11.54
C THR A 106 11.37 2.22 11.08
N THR A 107 10.58 1.28 11.63
CA THR A 107 9.15 1.17 11.33
C THR A 107 8.41 2.46 11.69
N ARG A 108 8.75 3.11 12.81
CA ARG A 108 8.13 4.37 13.25
C ARG A 108 8.26 5.50 12.22
N VAL A 109 9.43 5.64 11.59
CA VAL A 109 9.66 6.69 10.57
C VAL A 109 8.75 6.50 9.37
N PHE A 110 8.51 5.23 8.98
CA PHE A 110 7.66 4.91 7.83
C PHE A 110 6.17 4.98 8.16
N CYS A 111 5.76 4.78 9.40
CA CYS A 111 4.36 4.79 9.81
C CYS A 111 3.69 6.16 9.71
N ASN A 112 4.45 7.25 9.82
CA ASN A 112 3.88 8.59 9.83
C ASN A 112 3.07 8.87 8.55
N ASN A 113 1.82 9.34 8.73
CA ASN A 113 0.89 9.71 7.66
C ASN A 113 0.52 8.54 6.71
N THR A 114 0.68 7.28 7.13
CA THR A 114 0.22 6.10 6.39
C THR A 114 -1.29 6.10 6.25
N LYS A 115 -1.78 5.74 5.06
CA LYS A 115 -3.20 5.68 4.73
C LYS A 115 -3.67 4.26 4.44
N GLY A 116 -2.77 3.38 4.03
CA GLY A 116 -3.04 1.97 3.79
C GLY A 116 -1.78 1.13 3.98
N ILE A 117 -1.97 -0.14 4.24
CA ILE A 117 -0.90 -1.10 4.52
C ILE A 117 -1.08 -2.33 3.63
N ILE A 118 0.02 -2.77 3.03
CA ILE A 118 0.10 -4.04 2.33
C ILE A 118 1.02 -4.95 3.14
N LEU A 119 0.48 -6.04 3.65
CA LEU A 119 1.24 -7.14 4.22
C LEU A 119 1.58 -8.12 3.10
N CYS A 120 2.85 -8.47 2.92
CA CYS A 120 3.30 -9.33 1.82
C CYS A 120 3.94 -10.61 2.35
N CYS A 121 3.38 -11.75 1.98
CA CYS A 121 3.96 -13.07 2.19
C CYS A 121 4.18 -13.79 0.85
N GLU A 122 4.79 -14.95 0.89
CA GLU A 122 5.09 -15.79 -0.27
C GLU A 122 4.28 -17.08 -0.18
N VAL A 123 3.59 -17.44 -1.26
CA VAL A 123 2.96 -18.76 -1.40
C VAL A 123 3.99 -19.87 -1.13
N ASN A 124 3.57 -21.01 -0.64
CA ASN A 124 4.43 -22.14 -0.26
C ASN A 124 5.43 -21.89 0.89
N LYS A 125 5.37 -20.72 1.55
CA LYS A 125 6.19 -20.40 2.73
C LYS A 125 5.32 -19.86 3.87
N ASN A 126 4.58 -20.74 4.55
CA ASN A 126 3.64 -20.41 5.62
C ASN A 126 4.27 -19.50 6.70
N GLN A 127 5.55 -19.72 7.02
CA GLN A 127 6.27 -18.87 7.97
C GLN A 127 6.25 -17.39 7.57
N THR A 128 6.29 -17.08 6.27
CA THR A 128 6.25 -15.68 5.80
C THR A 128 4.88 -15.06 6.00
N ARG A 129 3.80 -15.87 5.97
CA ARG A 129 2.43 -15.44 6.29
C ARG A 129 2.28 -15.15 7.77
N ASP A 130 2.72 -16.06 8.64
CA ASP A 130 2.66 -15.88 10.09
C ASP A 130 3.49 -14.66 10.53
N ASP A 131 4.63 -14.43 9.91
CA ASP A 131 5.48 -13.27 10.19
C ASP A 131 4.82 -11.93 9.78
N THR A 132 3.79 -11.93 8.91
CA THR A 132 3.05 -10.69 8.60
C THR A 132 2.34 -10.11 9.81
N ILE A 133 1.93 -10.95 10.75
CA ILE A 133 1.30 -10.50 12.00
C ILE A 133 2.30 -9.76 12.88
N LYS A 134 3.54 -10.24 12.96
CA LYS A 134 4.61 -9.52 13.68
C LYS A 134 4.90 -8.14 13.06
N TRP A 135 4.82 -8.05 11.71
CA TRP A 135 4.91 -6.76 11.03
C TRP A 135 3.74 -5.85 11.39
N LYS A 136 2.50 -6.37 11.38
CA LYS A 136 1.30 -5.62 11.76
C LYS A 136 1.41 -5.11 13.20
N GLU A 137 1.78 -5.96 14.15
CA GLU A 137 1.99 -5.60 15.56
C GLU A 137 3.08 -4.52 15.74
N SER A 138 4.17 -4.61 14.97
CA SER A 138 5.22 -3.58 14.99
C SER A 138 4.71 -2.22 14.50
N ILE A 139 3.83 -2.20 13.51
CA ILE A 139 3.21 -0.97 13.00
C ILE A 139 2.20 -0.44 14.02
N GLU A 140 1.38 -1.29 14.61
CA GLU A 140 0.34 -0.96 15.59
C GLU A 140 0.91 -0.27 16.85
N LYS A 141 2.15 -0.59 17.23
CA LYS A 141 2.86 0.12 18.30
C LYS A 141 3.13 1.60 17.98
N ASN A 142 3.08 2.00 16.73
CA ASN A 142 3.44 3.34 16.27
C ASN A 142 2.26 4.17 15.78
N ILE A 143 1.20 3.54 15.29
CA ILE A 143 -0.01 4.19 14.75
C ILE A 143 -1.25 3.38 15.10
N ASP A 144 -2.36 4.10 15.27
CA ASP A 144 -3.68 3.48 15.39
C ASP A 144 -4.13 2.93 14.02
N LEU A 145 -4.42 1.63 13.97
CA LEU A 145 -4.81 0.92 12.76
C LEU A 145 -6.33 0.92 12.53
N GLU A 146 -7.15 1.42 13.45
CA GLU A 146 -8.60 1.34 13.38
C GLU A 146 -9.19 1.94 12.09
N LYS A 147 -8.52 2.99 11.56
CA LYS A 147 -8.95 3.72 10.36
C LYS A 147 -7.97 3.58 9.20
N ILE A 148 -7.15 2.55 9.20
CA ILE A 148 -6.16 2.29 8.15
C ILE A 148 -6.46 0.92 7.58
N PRO A 149 -6.98 0.82 6.34
CA PRO A 149 -7.24 -0.46 5.72
C PRO A 149 -5.94 -1.22 5.46
N ILE A 150 -5.99 -2.52 5.70
CA ILE A 150 -4.87 -3.44 5.58
C ILE A 150 -5.27 -4.56 4.64
N ILE A 151 -4.47 -4.79 3.60
CA ILE A 151 -4.60 -5.98 2.77
C ILE A 151 -3.42 -6.92 2.97
N LEU A 152 -3.68 -8.22 2.79
CA LEU A 152 -2.64 -9.25 2.71
C LEU A 152 -2.50 -9.70 1.26
N ILE A 153 -1.29 -9.67 0.74
CA ILE A 153 -0.96 -10.30 -0.54
C ILE A 153 -0.11 -11.54 -0.31
N GLU A 154 -0.61 -12.70 -0.76
CA GLU A 154 0.14 -13.92 -0.87
C GLU A 154 0.71 -14.00 -2.29
N ASN A 155 1.95 -13.52 -2.42
CA ASN A 155 2.61 -13.31 -3.70
C ASN A 155 3.28 -14.58 -4.24
N LYS A 156 3.63 -14.56 -5.53
CA LYS A 156 4.24 -15.66 -6.29
C LYS A 156 3.28 -16.85 -6.47
N CYS A 157 1.99 -16.59 -6.64
CA CYS A 157 1.02 -17.64 -6.88
C CYS A 157 1.25 -18.40 -8.22
N ASP A 158 2.08 -17.87 -9.10
CA ASP A 158 2.61 -18.56 -10.27
C ASP A 158 3.43 -19.81 -9.94
N LEU A 159 3.89 -19.96 -8.70
CA LEU A 159 4.57 -21.16 -8.19
C LEU A 159 3.60 -22.24 -7.65
N MET A 160 2.31 -21.95 -7.62
CA MET A 160 1.30 -22.95 -7.28
C MET A 160 1.01 -23.81 -8.52
N GLY A 161 0.95 -25.12 -8.36
CA GLY A 161 0.56 -26.01 -9.45
C GLY A 161 -0.90 -25.81 -9.84
N ASP A 162 -1.32 -26.51 -10.89
CA ASP A 162 -2.66 -26.43 -11.51
C ASP A 162 -3.77 -27.16 -10.73
N ASP A 163 -3.53 -27.58 -9.49
CA ASP A 163 -4.52 -28.24 -8.65
C ASP A 163 -5.55 -27.25 -8.10
N GLU A 164 -6.66 -27.11 -8.80
CA GLU A 164 -7.75 -26.21 -8.46
C GLU A 164 -8.38 -26.49 -7.09
N SER A 165 -8.49 -27.76 -6.70
CA SER A 165 -9.06 -28.13 -5.39
C SER A 165 -8.17 -27.65 -4.24
N LYS A 166 -6.88 -27.87 -4.37
CA LYS A 166 -5.89 -27.37 -3.42
C LYS A 166 -5.86 -25.84 -3.40
N TYR A 167 -5.90 -25.22 -4.57
CA TYR A 167 -5.93 -23.76 -4.70
C TYR A 167 -7.10 -23.14 -3.92
N ASN A 168 -8.31 -23.67 -4.09
CA ASN A 168 -9.51 -23.15 -3.44
C ASN A 168 -9.48 -23.35 -1.93
N LYS A 169 -9.06 -24.53 -1.46
CA LYS A 169 -8.92 -24.82 -0.02
C LYS A 169 -7.91 -23.90 0.66
N ASP A 170 -6.76 -23.67 0.04
CA ASP A 170 -5.72 -22.82 0.58
C ASP A 170 -6.15 -21.33 0.54
N LEU A 171 -6.97 -20.93 -0.44
CA LEU A 171 -7.54 -19.58 -0.50
C LEU A 171 -8.56 -19.34 0.62
N GLU A 172 -9.39 -20.33 0.93
CA GLU A 172 -10.31 -20.28 2.07
C GLU A 172 -9.53 -20.11 3.39
N GLN A 173 -8.47 -20.87 3.59
CA GLN A 173 -7.62 -20.73 4.76
C GLN A 173 -6.95 -19.36 4.85
N LEU A 174 -6.55 -18.79 3.72
CA LEU A 174 -5.99 -17.45 3.67
C LEU A 174 -7.02 -16.37 4.06
N ASN A 175 -8.27 -16.52 3.64
CA ASN A 175 -9.36 -15.62 4.02
C ASN A 175 -9.69 -15.73 5.52
N ILE A 176 -9.79 -16.92 6.06
CA ILE A 176 -9.97 -17.16 7.52
C ILE A 176 -8.82 -16.54 8.31
N PHE A 177 -7.58 -16.67 7.83
CA PHE A 177 -6.42 -16.02 8.45
C PHE A 177 -6.58 -14.50 8.45
N GLY A 178 -7.04 -13.93 7.33
CA GLY A 178 -7.28 -12.48 7.21
C GLY A 178 -8.34 -11.98 8.20
N GLU A 179 -9.48 -12.66 8.27
CA GLU A 179 -10.57 -12.32 9.19
C GLU A 179 -10.13 -12.35 10.65
N ASN A 180 -9.46 -13.43 11.07
CA ASN A 180 -8.94 -13.58 12.43
C ASN A 180 -7.94 -12.49 12.82
N ASN A 181 -7.28 -11.89 11.86
CA ASN A 181 -6.26 -10.85 12.07
C ASN A 181 -6.72 -9.43 11.69
N LYS A 182 -8.02 -9.22 11.47
CA LYS A 182 -8.60 -7.91 11.10
C LYS A 182 -7.93 -7.30 9.86
N ILE A 183 -7.74 -8.12 8.83
CA ILE A 183 -7.24 -7.72 7.52
C ILE A 183 -8.45 -7.51 6.61
N SER A 184 -8.54 -6.38 5.93
CA SER A 184 -9.71 -6.01 5.12
C SER A 184 -9.97 -7.00 3.98
N LYS A 185 -8.93 -7.46 3.31
CA LYS A 185 -9.02 -8.48 2.25
C LYS A 185 -7.68 -9.15 2.01
N CYS A 186 -7.73 -10.43 1.61
CA CYS A 186 -6.58 -11.21 1.21
C CYS A 186 -6.60 -11.43 -0.30
N PHE A 187 -5.43 -11.37 -0.94
CA PHE A 187 -5.26 -11.60 -2.36
C PHE A 187 -4.12 -12.57 -2.63
N ARG A 188 -4.30 -13.48 -3.57
CA ARG A 188 -3.21 -14.17 -4.24
C ARG A 188 -2.76 -13.35 -5.42
N THR A 189 -1.44 -13.10 -5.48
CA THR A 189 -0.87 -12.23 -6.51
C THR A 189 0.35 -12.87 -7.15
N SER A 190 0.64 -12.47 -8.37
CA SER A 190 1.91 -12.77 -9.02
C SER A 190 2.53 -11.50 -9.61
N ALA A 191 3.63 -11.07 -9.02
CA ALA A 191 4.42 -9.98 -9.59
C ALA A 191 5.06 -10.35 -10.94
N LEU A 192 5.23 -11.64 -11.24
CA LEU A 192 5.79 -12.15 -12.49
C LEU A 192 4.85 -11.87 -13.66
N ASN A 193 3.62 -12.37 -13.59
CA ASN A 193 2.63 -12.26 -14.66
C ASN A 193 1.62 -11.11 -14.48
N GLY A 194 1.52 -10.51 -13.30
CA GLY A 194 0.63 -9.40 -12.97
C GLY A 194 -0.73 -9.82 -12.40
N PHE A 195 -0.95 -11.11 -12.17
CA PHE A 195 -2.21 -11.61 -11.63
C PHE A 195 -2.56 -10.91 -10.32
N ASN A 196 -3.75 -10.33 -10.23
CA ASN A 196 -4.31 -9.61 -9.08
C ASN A 196 -3.45 -8.44 -8.52
N VAL A 197 -2.40 -8.01 -9.22
CA VAL A 197 -1.57 -6.89 -8.75
C VAL A 197 -2.36 -5.59 -8.79
N GLU A 198 -2.99 -5.30 -9.91
CA GLU A 198 -3.79 -4.09 -10.07
C GLU A 198 -5.06 -4.14 -9.22
N GLU A 199 -5.76 -5.27 -9.19
CA GLU A 199 -6.98 -5.46 -8.42
C GLU A 199 -6.78 -5.22 -6.92
N SER A 200 -5.73 -5.80 -6.34
CA SER A 200 -5.45 -5.66 -4.91
C SER A 200 -5.14 -4.21 -4.50
N ILE A 201 -4.39 -3.49 -5.35
CA ILE A 201 -4.09 -2.08 -5.08
C ILE A 201 -5.33 -1.22 -5.27
N ASN A 202 -6.13 -1.46 -6.30
CA ASN A 202 -7.36 -0.74 -6.55
C ASN A 202 -8.36 -0.92 -5.39
N PHE A 203 -8.50 -2.14 -4.88
CA PHE A 203 -9.28 -2.41 -3.68
C PHE A 203 -8.81 -1.55 -2.51
N LEU A 204 -7.51 -1.58 -2.20
CA LEU A 204 -6.95 -0.84 -1.08
C LEU A 204 -7.15 0.69 -1.22
N ILE A 205 -6.97 1.21 -2.43
CA ILE A 205 -7.18 2.65 -2.69
C ILE A 205 -8.66 3.04 -2.49
N ASN A 206 -9.59 2.22 -2.96
CA ASN A 206 -11.02 2.46 -2.77
C ASN A 206 -11.39 2.46 -1.29
N GLU A 207 -10.94 1.48 -0.52
CA GLU A 207 -11.12 1.44 0.94
C GLU A 207 -10.58 2.71 1.63
N ILE A 208 -9.38 3.15 1.25
CA ILE A 208 -8.79 4.38 1.78
C ILE A 208 -9.68 5.61 1.47
N ILE A 209 -10.21 5.68 0.26
CA ILE A 209 -11.07 6.79 -0.17
C ILE A 209 -12.41 6.75 0.56
N GLU A 210 -13.01 5.59 0.75
CA GLU A 210 -14.27 5.41 1.47
C GLU A 210 -14.15 5.81 2.95
N ILE A 211 -13.13 5.31 3.64
CA ILE A 211 -12.89 5.61 5.06
C ILE A 211 -12.62 7.10 5.28
N ARG A 212 -11.90 7.76 4.38
CA ARG A 212 -11.44 9.14 4.56
C ARG A 212 -12.33 10.19 3.89
N GLY A 213 -13.18 9.80 2.97
CA GLY A 213 -13.97 10.73 2.16
C GLY A 213 -13.07 11.77 1.49
N ASP A 214 -13.46 13.04 1.57
CA ASP A 214 -12.68 14.17 1.02
C ASP A 214 -11.60 14.74 1.97
N ASN A 215 -11.46 14.16 3.17
CA ASN A 215 -10.54 14.63 4.20
C ASN A 215 -9.08 14.17 4.00
N PHE A 216 -8.55 14.36 2.79
CA PHE A 216 -7.12 14.19 2.53
C PHE A 216 -6.36 15.43 2.97
N VAL A 217 -5.76 15.39 4.15
CA VAL A 217 -4.90 16.45 4.66
C VAL A 217 -3.65 16.52 3.77
N ASN A 218 -3.35 17.70 3.22
CA ASN A 218 -2.14 17.91 2.43
C ASN A 218 -0.99 18.28 3.40
N PRO A 219 -0.03 17.39 3.68
CA PRO A 219 1.01 17.60 4.71
C PRO A 219 1.88 18.83 4.45
N ARG A 220 1.90 19.38 3.22
CA ARG A 220 2.63 20.62 2.91
C ARG A 220 1.93 21.88 3.42
N LYS A 221 0.62 21.87 3.60
CA LYS A 221 -0.09 23.02 4.19
C LYS A 221 0.07 23.04 5.71
N ASP A 222 0.08 21.84 6.33
CA ASP A 222 0.15 21.75 7.78
C ASP A 222 1.55 22.03 8.32
N SER A 223 2.62 21.66 7.59
CA SER A 223 3.99 22.01 7.97
C SER A 223 4.26 23.53 7.90
N VAL A 224 3.55 24.26 7.03
CA VAL A 224 3.62 25.72 6.95
C VAL A 224 2.79 26.36 8.06
N ALA A 225 1.64 25.78 8.41
CA ALA A 225 0.81 26.21 9.54
C ALA A 225 1.54 25.99 10.87
N LEU A 226 2.11 24.82 11.11
CA LEU A 226 2.93 24.54 12.30
C LEU A 226 4.13 25.48 12.46
N LYS A 227 4.81 25.80 11.34
CA LYS A 227 5.90 26.79 11.36
C LYS A 227 5.41 28.21 11.67
N LYS A 228 4.20 28.57 11.24
CA LYS A 228 3.59 29.87 11.59
C LYS A 228 3.16 29.92 13.06
N GLU A 229 2.62 28.86 13.62
CA GLU A 229 2.25 28.78 15.02
C GLU A 229 3.47 28.81 15.93
N LEU A 230 4.56 28.11 15.59
CA LEU A 230 5.83 28.16 16.32
C LEU A 230 6.50 29.55 16.29
N HIS A 231 6.27 30.34 15.22
CA HIS A 231 6.76 31.73 15.16
C HIS A 231 5.86 32.71 15.94
N GLN A 232 4.57 32.42 16.13
CA GLN A 232 3.66 33.24 16.90
C GLN A 232 3.73 32.96 18.42
N THR A 233 4.17 31.79 18.85
CA THR A 233 4.29 31.44 20.27
C THR A 233 5.63 31.83 20.92
N GLY A 234 6.42 32.69 20.26
CA GLY A 234 7.44 33.51 20.91
C GLY A 234 8.40 32.80 21.87
N VAL A 235 8.97 31.64 21.49
CA VAL A 235 10.13 31.12 22.23
C VAL A 235 11.36 31.93 21.81
N ARG A 236 11.66 32.98 22.59
CA ARG A 236 12.93 33.71 22.52
C ARG A 236 14.07 32.76 22.88
N ASN A 237 14.87 32.39 21.88
CA ASN A 237 16.20 31.84 22.12
C ASN A 237 17.03 32.86 22.85
N GLN A 238 17.25 32.65 24.15
CA GLN A 238 18.37 33.28 24.86
C GLN A 238 19.63 32.46 24.60
N GLU A 239 20.31 32.78 23.55
CA GLU A 239 21.74 32.51 23.42
C GLU A 239 22.44 33.80 23.08
N LYS A 240 23.04 34.41 24.09
CA LYS A 240 24.25 35.27 23.99
C LYS A 240 24.66 35.69 25.39
N ASN A 241 25.68 35.02 25.90
CA ASN A 241 26.72 35.65 26.75
C ASN A 241 27.91 34.70 26.72
N LYS A 242 28.85 34.99 25.94
CA LYS A 242 30.11 35.72 26.05
C LYS A 242 30.99 35.21 27.18
N CYS A 243 32.11 34.65 26.70
CA CYS A 243 33.36 34.40 27.41
C CYS A 243 33.92 35.63 28.15
N CYS A 244 34.54 35.41 29.22
CA CYS A 244 35.90 35.87 29.55
C CYS A 244 36.70 34.65 29.99
#